data_a9d59e333c6b2bc6dfc471ce9c137dd7
#
_entry.id   a9d59e333c6b2bc6dfc471ce9c137dd7
#
_cell.length_a   1.000
_cell.length_b   1.000
_cell.length_c   1.000
_cell.angle_alpha   90.00
_cell.angle_beta   90.00
_cell.angle_gamma   90.00
#
_symmetry.space_group_name_H-M   'P 1'
#
loop_
_entity.id
_entity.type
_entity.pdbx_description
1 polymer ?
#
loop_
_entity_poly.entity_id
_entity_poly.type
_entity_poly.pdbx_seq_one_letter_code
_entity_poly.pdbx_strand_id
1 'polypeptide(L)'
;MSAPVEVLSRLLWLRDTAALPDKAVADQLGMGPEALAALVQAHPERFHESLVFLLSAEERQKIPDAPVLAFTEAGAALLTGLLPDKEPALLGLLPAFVEARRVLTAQAELSARVMALEQKLEVVLKALQGDGESEPHVEHPIGFVPEDLPRGLKARQRTAKKG
;
A
#
# COMPACT_ATOMS: atom_id res chain seq x y z
N MET A 1 8.59 -22.13 -19.84
CA MET A 1 9.17 -21.28 -18.78
C MET A 1 8.19 -20.18 -18.29
N SER A 2 6.90 -20.44 -18.26
CA SER A 2 5.88 -19.45 -17.82
C SER A 2 5.23 -19.75 -16.46
N ALA A 3 5.61 -20.85 -15.81
CA ALA A 3 4.99 -21.30 -14.55
C ALA A 3 5.03 -20.28 -13.36
N PRO A 4 6.12 -19.55 -13.08
CA PRO A 4 6.14 -18.70 -11.90
C PRO A 4 5.23 -17.47 -12.01
N VAL A 5 5.03 -16.92 -13.22
CA VAL A 5 4.17 -15.73 -13.43
C VAL A 5 2.69 -16.11 -13.31
N GLU A 6 2.31 -17.27 -13.81
CA GLU A 6 0.92 -17.75 -13.73
C GLU A 6 0.53 -18.10 -12.29
N VAL A 7 1.41 -18.70 -11.53
CA VAL A 7 1.20 -18.99 -10.11
C VAL A 7 1.12 -17.70 -9.30
N LEU A 8 1.96 -16.72 -9.60
CA LEU A 8 1.94 -15.41 -8.92
C LEU A 8 0.60 -14.69 -9.10
N SER A 9 -0.01 -14.78 -10.28
CA SER A 9 -1.32 -14.16 -10.56
C SER A 9 -2.48 -14.82 -9.79
N ARG A 10 -2.30 -16.04 -9.33
CA ARG A 10 -3.28 -16.80 -8.52
C ARG A 10 -3.05 -16.68 -7.03
N LEU A 11 -1.95 -16.03 -6.60
CA LEU A 11 -1.63 -15.86 -5.21
C LEU A 11 -2.56 -14.81 -4.61
N LEU A 12 -3.16 -15.14 -3.48
CA LEU A 12 -4.12 -14.32 -2.76
C LEU A 12 -3.49 -13.79 -1.49
N TRP A 13 -3.90 -12.59 -1.10
CA TRP A 13 -3.57 -12.01 0.18
C TRP A 13 -4.75 -12.17 1.13
N LEU A 14 -4.63 -13.11 2.05
CA LEU A 14 -5.70 -13.49 2.98
C LEU A 14 -5.16 -13.51 4.41
N ARG A 15 -5.88 -12.88 5.33
CA ARG A 15 -5.53 -12.86 6.76
C ARG A 15 -4.07 -12.44 7.01
N ASP A 16 -3.63 -11.38 6.30
CA ASP A 16 -2.26 -10.85 6.34
C ASP A 16 -1.15 -11.84 5.90
N THR A 17 -1.52 -12.87 5.14
CA THR A 17 -0.61 -13.88 4.65
C THR A 17 -0.83 -14.15 3.17
N ALA A 18 0.27 -14.33 2.42
CA ALA A 18 0.21 -14.80 1.05
C ALA A 18 -0.18 -16.28 1.03
N ALA A 19 -1.23 -16.60 0.30
CA ALA A 19 -1.74 -17.97 0.20
C ALA A 19 -2.17 -18.31 -1.22
N LEU A 20 -2.02 -19.57 -1.59
CA LEU A 20 -2.49 -20.13 -2.86
C LEU A 20 -3.79 -20.91 -2.63
N PRO A 21 -4.83 -20.71 -3.44
CA PRO A 21 -6.02 -21.55 -3.38
C PRO A 21 -5.71 -22.98 -3.77
N ASP A 22 -6.46 -23.92 -3.19
CA ASP A 22 -6.34 -25.38 -3.41
C ASP A 22 -6.31 -25.76 -4.89
N LYS A 23 -7.14 -25.11 -5.70
CA LYS A 23 -7.18 -25.34 -7.14
C LYS A 23 -5.86 -24.98 -7.83
N ALA A 24 -5.23 -23.87 -7.46
CA ALA A 24 -3.95 -23.46 -8.03
C ALA A 24 -2.83 -24.44 -7.66
N VAL A 25 -2.83 -24.94 -6.43
CA VAL A 25 -1.88 -25.97 -5.96
C VAL A 25 -2.15 -27.30 -6.67
N ALA A 26 -3.40 -27.73 -6.75
CA ALA A 26 -3.82 -28.95 -7.40
C ALA A 26 -3.45 -28.98 -8.89
N ASP A 27 -3.69 -27.89 -9.61
CA ASP A 27 -3.31 -27.72 -11.02
C ASP A 27 -1.78 -27.92 -11.21
N GLN A 28 -0.96 -27.30 -10.35
CA GLN A 28 0.49 -27.47 -10.40
C GLN A 28 0.94 -28.90 -10.10
N LEU A 29 0.24 -29.60 -9.23
CA LEU A 29 0.52 -30.99 -8.89
C LEU A 29 -0.05 -31.98 -9.92
N GLY A 30 -0.88 -31.52 -10.85
CA GLY A 30 -1.60 -32.38 -11.79
C GLY A 30 -2.53 -33.38 -11.09
N MET A 31 -3.23 -32.90 -10.04
CA MET A 31 -4.22 -33.68 -9.27
C MET A 31 -5.50 -32.86 -9.08
N GLY A 32 -6.58 -33.52 -8.72
CA GLY A 32 -7.84 -32.87 -8.42
C GLY A 32 -7.80 -32.12 -7.06
N PRO A 33 -8.50 -31.00 -6.90
CA PRO A 33 -8.56 -30.27 -5.63
C PRO A 33 -9.18 -31.13 -4.51
N GLU A 34 -10.08 -32.04 -4.84
CA GLU A 34 -10.70 -32.95 -3.91
C GLU A 34 -9.68 -33.97 -3.34
N ALA A 35 -8.78 -34.47 -4.19
CA ALA A 35 -7.71 -35.36 -3.77
C ALA A 35 -6.71 -34.63 -2.86
N LEU A 36 -6.42 -33.37 -3.14
CA LEU A 36 -5.58 -32.52 -2.30
C LEU A 36 -6.25 -32.27 -0.93
N ALA A 37 -7.54 -31.97 -0.92
CA ALA A 37 -8.30 -31.80 0.31
C ALA A 37 -8.35 -33.08 1.16
N ALA A 38 -8.54 -34.27 0.52
CA ALA A 38 -8.49 -35.56 1.20
C ALA A 38 -7.11 -35.80 1.82
N LEU A 39 -6.02 -35.47 1.12
CA LEU A 39 -4.67 -35.57 1.64
C LEU A 39 -4.45 -34.74 2.90
N VAL A 40 -4.91 -33.48 2.90
CA VAL A 40 -4.84 -32.57 4.07
C VAL A 40 -5.64 -33.17 5.24
N GLN A 41 -6.85 -33.67 4.98
CA GLN A 41 -7.71 -34.28 5.99
C GLN A 41 -7.12 -35.57 6.56
N ALA A 42 -6.35 -36.32 5.79
CA ALA A 42 -5.68 -37.54 6.23
C ALA A 42 -4.50 -37.23 7.18
N HIS A 43 -3.97 -36.03 7.18
CA HIS A 43 -2.81 -35.65 7.98
C HIS A 43 -3.05 -34.37 8.80
N PRO A 44 -4.10 -34.31 9.65
CA PRO A 44 -4.46 -33.10 10.39
C PRO A 44 -3.36 -32.67 11.37
N GLU A 45 -2.54 -33.59 11.84
CA GLU A 45 -1.41 -33.30 12.73
C GLU A 45 -0.28 -32.52 12.07
N ARG A 46 -0.22 -32.54 10.74
CA ARG A 46 0.79 -31.80 9.95
C ARG A 46 0.29 -30.47 9.45
N PHE A 47 -0.99 -30.40 9.10
CA PHE A 47 -1.60 -29.20 8.51
C PHE A 47 -2.37 -28.40 9.57
N HIS A 48 -1.62 -27.66 10.37
CA HIS A 48 -2.21 -26.70 11.28
C HIS A 48 -2.87 -25.53 10.51
N GLU A 49 -3.87 -24.88 11.11
CA GLU A 49 -4.62 -23.78 10.49
C GLU A 49 -3.74 -22.60 10.03
N SER A 50 -2.55 -22.42 10.62
CA SER A 50 -1.57 -21.44 10.16
C SER A 50 -0.87 -21.79 8.84
N LEU A 51 -0.95 -23.04 8.41
CA LEU A 51 -0.29 -23.57 7.22
C LEU A 51 -1.27 -23.77 6.07
N VAL A 52 -2.43 -24.33 6.39
CA VAL A 52 -3.54 -24.57 5.47
C VAL A 52 -4.83 -24.23 6.19
N PHE A 53 -5.61 -23.33 5.66
CA PHE A 53 -6.85 -22.92 6.31
C PHE A 53 -8.06 -22.99 5.39
N LEU A 54 -9.21 -23.26 5.99
CA LEU A 54 -10.49 -23.21 5.32
C LEU A 54 -10.88 -21.77 5.04
N LEU A 55 -11.34 -21.52 3.82
CA LEU A 55 -11.89 -20.22 3.43
C LEU A 55 -13.34 -20.11 3.92
N SER A 56 -13.66 -18.95 4.51
CA SER A 56 -15.02 -18.62 4.89
C SER A 56 -15.93 -18.47 3.65
N ALA A 57 -17.24 -18.52 3.85
CA ALA A 57 -18.20 -18.31 2.76
C ALA A 57 -18.00 -16.94 2.06
N GLU A 58 -17.69 -15.91 2.83
CA GLU A 58 -17.44 -14.56 2.31
C GLU A 58 -16.14 -14.46 1.52
N GLU A 59 -15.07 -15.12 2.00
CA GLU A 59 -13.78 -15.17 1.30
C GLU A 59 -13.94 -15.92 -0.03
N ARG A 60 -14.65 -17.04 -0.03
CA ARG A 60 -14.89 -17.85 -1.24
C ARG A 60 -15.68 -17.12 -2.32
N GLN A 61 -16.66 -16.30 -1.93
CA GLN A 61 -17.46 -15.52 -2.89
C GLN A 61 -16.64 -14.44 -3.64
N LYS A 62 -15.56 -13.96 -3.02
CA LYS A 62 -14.69 -12.93 -3.60
C LYS A 62 -13.60 -13.51 -4.50
N ILE A 63 -13.41 -14.82 -4.48
CA ILE A 63 -12.33 -15.50 -5.20
C ILE A 63 -12.93 -16.30 -6.36
N PRO A 64 -12.38 -16.18 -7.57
CA PRO A 64 -12.77 -17.02 -8.70
C PRO A 64 -12.70 -18.50 -8.35
N ASP A 65 -13.60 -19.30 -8.90
CA ASP A 65 -13.67 -20.75 -8.70
C ASP A 65 -14.04 -21.22 -7.27
N ALA A 66 -14.36 -20.30 -6.36
CA ALA A 66 -14.80 -20.58 -4.98
C ALA A 66 -13.97 -21.67 -4.26
N PRO A 67 -12.66 -21.50 -4.11
CA PRO A 67 -11.78 -22.50 -3.49
C PRO A 67 -12.21 -22.80 -2.05
N VAL A 68 -11.87 -23.99 -1.56
CA VAL A 68 -12.22 -24.41 -0.20
C VAL A 68 -11.06 -24.20 0.76
N LEU A 69 -9.83 -24.50 0.31
CA LEU A 69 -8.61 -24.41 1.10
C LEU A 69 -7.67 -23.34 0.54
N ALA A 70 -6.88 -22.74 1.40
CA ALA A 70 -5.77 -21.89 1.04
C ALA A 70 -4.49 -22.39 1.70
N PHE A 71 -3.43 -22.50 0.93
CA PHE A 71 -2.11 -22.98 1.33
C PHE A 71 -1.15 -21.79 1.47
N THR A 72 -0.55 -21.64 2.63
CA THR A 72 0.58 -20.74 2.82
C THR A 72 1.85 -21.34 2.21
N GLU A 73 2.93 -20.55 2.12
CA GLU A 73 4.23 -21.04 1.66
C GLU A 73 4.69 -22.29 2.44
N ALA A 74 4.57 -22.25 3.76
CA ALA A 74 4.94 -23.38 4.62
C ALA A 74 4.00 -24.56 4.44
N GLY A 75 2.69 -24.32 4.21
CA GLY A 75 1.74 -25.38 3.87
C GLY A 75 2.06 -26.06 2.53
N ALA A 76 2.43 -25.28 1.52
CA ALA A 76 2.88 -25.80 0.23
C ALA A 76 4.20 -26.59 0.38
N ALA A 77 5.14 -26.09 1.19
CA ALA A 77 6.40 -26.79 1.45
C ALA A 77 6.20 -28.15 2.17
N LEU A 78 5.22 -28.26 3.07
CA LEU A 78 4.92 -29.54 3.73
C LEU A 78 4.41 -30.62 2.77
N LEU A 79 3.76 -30.24 1.69
CA LEU A 79 3.31 -31.18 0.66
C LEU A 79 4.48 -31.91 0.01
N THR A 80 5.67 -31.31 -0.07
CA THR A 80 6.87 -31.97 -0.63
C THR A 80 7.23 -33.24 0.14
N GLY A 81 7.09 -33.22 1.46
CA GLY A 81 7.34 -34.41 2.29
C GLY A 81 6.29 -35.51 2.20
N LEU A 82 5.07 -35.15 1.71
CA LEU A 82 3.98 -36.13 1.54
C LEU A 82 3.88 -36.64 0.10
N LEU A 83 4.34 -35.84 -0.86
CA LEU A 83 4.26 -36.14 -2.29
C LEU A 83 5.67 -35.99 -2.93
N PRO A 84 6.60 -36.93 -2.62
CA PRO A 84 7.97 -36.82 -3.11
C PRO A 84 8.05 -36.84 -4.65
N ASP A 85 7.17 -37.60 -5.31
CA ASP A 85 7.07 -37.64 -6.77
C ASP A 85 6.65 -36.31 -7.41
N LYS A 86 6.06 -35.42 -6.62
CA LYS A 86 5.61 -34.06 -7.04
C LYS A 86 6.52 -32.95 -6.56
N GLU A 87 7.63 -33.25 -5.90
CA GLU A 87 8.56 -32.30 -5.35
C GLU A 87 8.98 -31.19 -6.36
N PRO A 88 9.34 -31.49 -7.62
CA PRO A 88 9.73 -30.46 -8.58
C PRO A 88 8.61 -29.43 -8.86
N ALA A 89 7.35 -29.90 -8.92
CA ALA A 89 6.20 -29.05 -9.12
C ALA A 89 5.94 -28.14 -7.90
N LEU A 90 6.07 -28.69 -6.70
CA LEU A 90 5.91 -27.97 -5.43
C LEU A 90 7.03 -26.94 -5.23
N LEU A 91 8.29 -27.29 -5.52
CA LEU A 91 9.41 -26.35 -5.48
C LEU A 91 9.21 -25.20 -6.47
N GLY A 92 8.53 -25.44 -7.59
CA GLY A 92 8.14 -24.41 -8.55
C GLY A 92 7.15 -23.36 -8.01
N LEU A 93 6.42 -23.67 -6.91
CA LEU A 93 5.51 -22.72 -6.25
C LEU A 93 6.26 -21.70 -5.35
N LEU A 94 7.38 -22.11 -4.76
CA LEU A 94 8.10 -21.28 -3.78
C LEU A 94 8.56 -19.92 -4.33
N PRO A 95 9.09 -19.81 -5.56
CA PRO A 95 9.46 -18.52 -6.13
C PRO A 95 8.31 -17.51 -6.21
N ALA A 96 7.08 -17.98 -6.41
CA ALA A 96 5.90 -17.12 -6.45
C ALA A 96 5.63 -16.50 -5.08
N PHE A 97 5.79 -17.23 -3.99
CA PHE A 97 5.67 -16.69 -2.63
C PHE A 97 6.78 -15.69 -2.30
N VAL A 98 8.02 -15.96 -2.74
CA VAL A 98 9.14 -15.04 -2.55
C VAL A 98 8.88 -13.72 -3.28
N GLU A 99 8.43 -13.78 -4.53
CA GLU A 99 8.12 -12.59 -5.31
C GLU A 99 6.92 -11.82 -4.74
N ALA A 100 5.88 -12.53 -4.29
CA ALA A 100 4.75 -11.90 -3.61
C ALA A 100 5.19 -11.10 -2.37
N ARG A 101 6.04 -11.67 -1.52
CA ARG A 101 6.58 -10.95 -0.37
C ARG A 101 7.36 -9.71 -0.77
N ARG A 102 8.18 -9.81 -1.83
CA ARG A 102 8.94 -8.68 -2.36
C ARG A 102 8.03 -7.54 -2.82
N VAL A 103 6.98 -7.87 -3.58
CA VAL A 103 5.99 -6.89 -4.05
C VAL A 103 5.30 -6.22 -2.86
N LEU A 104 4.89 -6.97 -1.86
CA LEU A 104 4.23 -6.44 -0.66
C LEU A 104 5.14 -5.53 0.16
N THR A 105 6.41 -5.91 0.35
CA THR A 105 7.38 -5.05 1.03
C THR A 105 7.56 -3.73 0.29
N ALA A 106 7.72 -3.78 -1.03
CA ALA A 106 7.83 -2.58 -1.86
C ALA A 106 6.57 -1.71 -1.79
N GLN A 107 5.39 -2.31 -1.77
CA GLN A 107 4.11 -1.59 -1.63
C GLN A 107 3.99 -0.93 -0.26
N ALA A 108 4.37 -1.61 0.81
CA ALA A 108 4.39 -1.04 2.16
C ALA A 108 5.33 0.16 2.28
N GLU A 109 6.54 0.07 1.68
CA GLU A 109 7.48 1.18 1.62
C GLU A 109 6.93 2.37 0.84
N LEU A 110 6.28 2.14 -0.30
CA LEU A 110 5.64 3.18 -1.09
C LEU A 110 4.51 3.85 -0.31
N SER A 111 3.67 3.09 0.36
CA SER A 111 2.60 3.61 1.21
C SER A 111 3.16 4.50 2.34
N ALA A 112 4.22 4.06 3.01
CA ALA A 112 4.88 4.86 4.05
C ALA A 112 5.46 6.17 3.50
N ARG A 113 6.05 6.14 2.29
CA ARG A 113 6.54 7.35 1.62
C ARG A 113 5.43 8.31 1.24
N VAL A 114 4.31 7.80 0.73
CA VAL A 114 3.13 8.61 0.40
C VAL A 114 2.60 9.30 1.65
N MET A 115 2.39 8.57 2.76
CA MET A 115 1.95 9.15 4.02
C MET A 115 2.91 10.23 4.55
N ALA A 116 4.22 10.00 4.45
CA ALA A 116 5.23 10.98 4.86
C ALA A 116 5.21 12.25 3.98
N LEU A 117 4.94 12.11 2.67
CA LEU A 117 4.78 13.24 1.77
C LEU A 117 3.49 14.02 2.03
N GLU A 118 2.39 13.33 2.31
CA GLU A 118 1.12 13.96 2.68
C GLU A 118 1.27 14.79 3.96
N GLN A 119 1.94 14.26 4.98
CA GLN A 119 2.22 15.00 6.22
C GLN A 119 3.08 16.25 5.97
N LYS A 120 4.13 16.13 5.15
CA LYS A 120 4.97 17.28 4.78
C LYS A 120 4.18 18.32 4.01
N LEU A 121 3.33 17.91 3.09
CA LEU A 121 2.47 18.80 2.32
C LEU A 121 1.50 19.54 3.24
N GLU A 122 0.90 18.85 4.21
CA GLU A 122 0.01 19.47 5.19
C GLU A 122 0.73 20.56 6.02
N VAL A 123 1.96 20.30 6.45
CA VAL A 123 2.78 21.28 7.18
C VAL A 123 3.06 22.51 6.31
N VAL A 124 3.44 22.31 5.04
CA VAL A 124 3.71 23.41 4.11
C VAL A 124 2.43 24.22 3.85
N LEU A 125 1.29 23.56 3.64
CA LEU A 125 0.02 24.25 3.43
C LEU A 125 -0.39 25.07 4.65
N LYS A 126 -0.21 24.54 5.87
CA LYS A 126 -0.47 25.29 7.10
C LYS A 126 0.45 26.50 7.25
N ALA A 127 1.73 26.36 6.91
CA ALA A 127 2.68 27.47 6.92
C ALA A 127 2.26 28.57 5.93
N LEU A 128 1.89 28.22 4.70
CA LEU A 128 1.42 29.17 3.69
C LEU A 128 0.09 29.85 4.05
N GLN A 129 -0.79 29.16 4.76
CA GLN A 129 -2.06 29.74 5.24
C GLN A 129 -1.85 30.64 6.46
N GLY A 130 -0.86 30.32 7.31
CA GLY A 130 -0.54 31.09 8.51
C GLY A 130 0.17 32.41 8.21
N ASP A 131 0.95 32.49 7.14
CA ASP A 131 1.59 33.76 6.70
C ASP A 131 0.60 34.75 6.07
N GLY A 132 -0.65 34.38 5.85
CA GLY A 132 -1.71 35.26 5.35
C GLY A 132 -2.41 36.08 6.43
N GLU A 133 -2.18 35.86 7.72
CA GLU A 133 -2.92 36.53 8.82
C GLU A 133 -2.08 37.40 9.73
N SER A 134 -0.85 37.75 9.38
CA SER A 134 -0.02 38.63 10.22
C SER A 134 0.92 39.53 9.44
N GLU A 135 0.43 40.26 8.45
CA GLU A 135 0.96 41.57 8.26
C GLU A 135 0.02 42.55 9.00
N PRO A 136 0.47 43.26 10.06
CA PRO A 136 -0.22 44.47 10.46
C PRO A 136 -0.20 45.32 9.21
N HIS A 137 -1.37 45.62 8.68
CA HIS A 137 -1.57 46.62 7.64
C HIS A 137 -1.06 47.92 8.22
N VAL A 138 0.24 48.16 8.08
CA VAL A 138 0.81 49.46 8.28
C VAL A 138 0.27 50.25 7.10
N GLU A 139 -0.82 50.98 7.35
CA GLU A 139 -1.26 52.03 6.45
C GLU A 139 -0.08 53.03 6.32
N HIS A 140 0.75 52.76 5.33
CA HIS A 140 1.60 53.81 4.80
C HIS A 140 0.67 54.71 3.99
N PRO A 141 0.29 55.91 4.51
CA PRO A 141 -0.46 56.85 3.71
C PRO A 141 0.42 57.18 2.50
N ILE A 142 -0.04 56.76 1.30
CA ILE A 142 0.58 57.16 0.05
C ILE A 142 0.33 58.64 -0.11
N GLY A 143 1.21 59.44 0.49
CA GLY A 143 1.16 60.89 0.44
C GLY A 143 2.31 61.52 1.21
N PHE A 144 2.90 62.57 0.69
CA PHE A 144 3.92 63.33 1.39
C PHE A 144 3.35 63.92 2.68
N VAL A 145 3.84 63.48 3.83
CA VAL A 145 3.54 64.10 5.09
C VAL A 145 4.13 65.53 5.06
N PRO A 146 3.39 66.58 5.42
CA PRO A 146 3.86 67.96 5.33
C PRO A 146 5.20 68.22 6.04
N GLU A 147 5.57 67.35 6.99
CA GLU A 147 6.83 67.46 7.75
C GLU A 147 8.06 66.99 6.95
N ASP A 148 7.88 66.18 5.92
CA ASP A 148 8.98 65.71 5.10
C ASP A 148 9.30 66.59 3.88
N LEU A 149 8.58 67.67 3.68
CA LEU A 149 8.83 68.55 2.58
C LEU A 149 10.07 69.46 2.86
N PRO A 150 11.00 69.56 1.89
CA PRO A 150 12.13 70.54 2.00
C PRO A 150 11.66 71.90 2.35
N ARG A 151 12.39 72.59 3.22
CA ARG A 151 12.03 73.89 3.76
C ARG A 151 11.60 74.96 2.71
N GLY A 152 12.13 74.83 1.48
CA GLY A 152 11.76 75.71 0.35
C GLY A 152 10.34 75.51 -0.20
N LEU A 153 9.74 74.38 -0.05
CA LEU A 153 8.38 74.05 -0.54
C LEU A 153 7.30 74.38 0.51
N LYS A 154 7.63 74.30 1.82
CA LYS A 154 6.73 74.69 2.92
C LYS A 154 6.34 76.20 2.87
N ALA A 155 7.19 77.04 2.36
CA ALA A 155 6.93 78.48 2.23
C ALA A 155 5.92 78.87 1.12
N ARG A 156 5.86 78.06 0.02
CA ARG A 156 4.93 78.27 -1.10
C ARG A 156 3.49 77.89 -0.81
N GLN A 157 3.27 76.91 0.03
CA GLN A 157 1.90 76.54 0.38
C GLN A 157 1.19 77.49 1.33
N ARG A 158 1.95 78.25 2.12
CA ARG A 158 1.35 79.27 3.01
C ARG A 158 0.80 80.51 2.26
N THR A 159 1.32 80.76 1.09
CA THR A 159 0.84 81.94 0.28
C THR A 159 -0.37 81.56 -0.58
N ALA A 160 -0.58 80.27 -0.93
CA ALA A 160 -1.74 79.83 -1.72
C ALA A 160 -3.05 79.68 -0.90
N LYS A 161 -2.98 79.73 0.44
CA LYS A 161 -4.14 79.57 1.34
C LYS A 161 -4.69 80.92 1.87
N LYS A 162 -4.19 82.08 1.34
CA LYS A 162 -4.59 83.43 1.72
C LYS A 162 -5.05 84.33 0.53
N GLY A 163 -5.53 83.63 -0.55
CA GLY A 163 -6.21 84.28 -1.65
C GLY A 163 -7.64 83.80 -1.79
#